data_795fb0f3c1077491dd2498e2a9dc464d
#
_entry.id   795fb0f3c1077491dd2498e2a9dc464d
#
_cell.length_a   1.000
_cell.length_b   1.000
_cell.length_c   1.000
_cell.angle_alpha   90.00
_cell.angle_beta   90.00
_cell.angle_gamma   90.00
#
_symmetry.space_group_name_H-M   'P 1'
#
loop_
_entity.id
_entity.type
_entity.pdbx_description
1 polymer ?
#
loop_
_entity_poly.entity_id
_entity_poly.type
_entity_poly.pdbx_seq_one_letter_code
_entity_poly.pdbx_strand_id
1 'polypeptide(L)'
;MPLSIFLIINDEADVPVSQKKKTIWKISQNMVTAFGKRKDFQGNTDFVRELFRLSTHRRLVKYLSYKQMVRFMSGLNVSTQVTTYAHSIHVAKIARVLLDGVLKYKPELLKGVFGYKNTEEILKHKRTLRSFIFSAGKVHDIGKNAIVSVVNNEYLPLTDDEFDIIRLHPRLGEIFLRAVPGLEIFHDTTVGHHKWYNGKGGYPADFDNTKSPIRFLIDIVTLSDCLQAATECVGRNYRISKTFEVVMPELRAGAGTKYNPDLVALIDAYPKLAKKLHHLVENGWIEIYYRIYSRFFQK
;
A
#
# COMPACT_ATOMS: atom_id res chain seq x y z
N MET A 1 -21.80 -14.72 10.81
CA MET A 1 -21.08 -15.76 11.58
C MET A 1 -19.71 -15.33 12.12
N PRO A 2 -18.77 -14.73 11.37
CA PRO A 2 -17.43 -14.41 11.91
C PRO A 2 -17.42 -13.44 13.09
N LEU A 3 -18.23 -12.37 13.05
CA LEU A 3 -18.24 -11.36 14.10
C LEU A 3 -18.70 -11.94 15.45
N SER A 4 -19.71 -12.81 15.45
CA SER A 4 -20.19 -13.47 16.67
C SER A 4 -19.14 -14.37 17.31
N ILE A 5 -18.36 -15.11 16.51
CA ILE A 5 -17.24 -15.94 17.01
C ILE A 5 -16.18 -15.08 17.67
N PHE A 6 -15.81 -13.96 17.06
CA PHE A 6 -14.83 -13.04 17.62
C PHE A 6 -15.29 -12.43 18.95
N LEU A 7 -16.57 -12.07 19.04
CA LEU A 7 -17.15 -11.51 20.26
C LEU A 7 -17.16 -12.55 21.39
N ILE A 8 -17.56 -13.80 21.10
CA ILE A 8 -17.53 -14.90 22.08
C ILE A 8 -16.11 -15.10 22.62
N ILE A 9 -15.11 -15.24 21.77
CA ILE A 9 -13.71 -15.41 22.19
C ILE A 9 -13.25 -14.24 23.07
N ASN A 10 -13.70 -13.02 22.75
CA ASN A 10 -13.30 -11.83 23.53
C ASN A 10 -13.97 -11.79 24.91
N ASP A 11 -15.20 -12.27 25.04
CA ASP A 11 -15.98 -12.20 26.28
C ASP A 11 -15.70 -13.37 27.25
N GLU A 12 -14.98 -14.42 26.82
CA GLU A 12 -14.50 -15.48 27.72
C GLU A 12 -13.44 -14.94 28.69
N ALA A 13 -13.82 -14.77 29.94
CA ALA A 13 -12.97 -14.19 30.99
C ALA A 13 -11.71 -15.04 31.28
N ASP A 14 -11.83 -16.36 31.23
CA ASP A 14 -10.81 -17.33 31.68
C ASP A 14 -9.72 -17.63 30.64
N VAL A 15 -9.86 -17.11 29.40
CA VAL A 15 -8.87 -17.35 28.36
C VAL A 15 -7.76 -16.28 28.41
N PRO A 16 -6.48 -16.66 28.52
CA PRO A 16 -5.37 -15.71 28.53
C PRO A 16 -5.35 -14.82 27.28
N VAL A 17 -5.02 -13.54 27.45
CA VAL A 17 -4.96 -12.54 26.36
C VAL A 17 -4.06 -12.99 25.21
N SER A 18 -2.95 -13.67 25.51
CA SER A 18 -2.04 -14.23 24.49
C SER A 18 -2.72 -15.28 23.63
N GLN A 19 -3.54 -16.13 24.22
CA GLN A 19 -4.30 -17.16 23.50
C GLN A 19 -5.44 -16.53 22.68
N LYS A 20 -6.15 -15.54 23.23
CA LYS A 20 -7.15 -14.76 22.48
C LYS A 20 -6.54 -14.12 21.23
N LYS A 21 -5.39 -13.45 21.37
CA LYS A 21 -4.65 -12.88 20.24
C LYS A 21 -4.33 -13.90 19.16
N LYS A 22 -3.78 -15.05 19.56
CA LYS A 22 -3.38 -16.13 18.63
C LYS A 22 -4.59 -16.68 17.89
N THR A 23 -5.69 -16.92 18.60
CA THR A 23 -6.93 -17.46 18.01
C THR A 23 -7.57 -16.47 17.05
N ILE A 24 -7.75 -15.21 17.45
CA ILE A 24 -8.31 -14.15 16.59
C ILE A 24 -7.45 -13.99 15.34
N TRP A 25 -6.13 -13.95 15.49
CA TRP A 25 -5.22 -13.85 14.34
C TRP A 25 -5.36 -15.04 13.38
N LYS A 26 -5.41 -16.27 13.89
CA LYS A 26 -5.60 -17.47 13.08
C LYS A 26 -6.93 -17.47 12.32
N ILE A 27 -8.02 -17.09 13.00
CA ILE A 27 -9.33 -16.97 12.37
C ILE A 27 -9.32 -15.92 11.27
N SER A 28 -8.75 -14.73 11.52
CA SER A 28 -8.63 -13.65 10.52
C SER A 28 -7.86 -14.12 9.28
N GLN A 29 -6.75 -14.84 9.46
CA GLN A 29 -5.96 -15.36 8.33
C GLN A 29 -6.71 -16.46 7.57
N ASN A 30 -7.42 -17.34 8.27
CA ASN A 30 -8.21 -18.40 7.64
C ASN A 30 -9.36 -17.80 6.82
N MET A 31 -10.03 -16.76 7.34
CA MET A 31 -11.07 -16.04 6.59
C MET A 31 -10.52 -15.45 5.30
N VAL A 32 -9.46 -14.66 5.37
CA VAL A 32 -8.84 -14.06 4.19
C VAL A 32 -8.43 -15.13 3.18
N THR A 33 -7.84 -16.24 3.64
CA THR A 33 -7.43 -17.36 2.79
C THR A 33 -8.63 -18.07 2.16
N ALA A 34 -9.68 -18.35 2.94
CA ALA A 34 -10.88 -19.03 2.45
C ALA A 34 -11.59 -18.20 1.37
N PHE A 35 -11.68 -16.89 1.59
CA PHE A 35 -12.32 -15.99 0.64
C PHE A 35 -11.48 -15.75 -0.62
N GLY A 36 -10.16 -15.65 -0.52
CA GLY A 36 -9.28 -15.54 -1.68
C GLY A 36 -9.29 -16.78 -2.59
N LYS A 37 -9.79 -17.93 -2.10
CA LYS A 37 -9.95 -19.17 -2.90
C LYS A 37 -11.29 -19.29 -3.63
N ARG A 38 -12.25 -18.44 -3.34
CA ARG A 38 -13.60 -18.52 -3.92
C ARG A 38 -13.69 -17.67 -5.17
N LYS A 39 -13.89 -18.30 -6.33
CA LYS A 39 -14.02 -17.62 -7.64
C LYS A 39 -15.26 -16.72 -7.72
N ASP A 40 -16.32 -17.04 -6.97
CA ASP A 40 -17.57 -16.29 -6.91
C ASP A 40 -17.50 -15.04 -6.02
N PHE A 41 -16.33 -14.76 -5.47
CA PHE A 41 -16.16 -13.77 -4.41
C PHE A 41 -15.69 -12.39 -4.89
N GLN A 42 -15.24 -12.29 -6.12
CA GLN A 42 -14.86 -11.02 -6.71
C GLN A 42 -16.09 -10.11 -6.82
N GLY A 43 -16.00 -8.94 -6.21
CA GLY A 43 -17.07 -7.94 -6.24
C GLY A 43 -18.16 -8.08 -5.17
N ASN A 44 -18.05 -9.00 -4.21
CA ASN A 44 -19.03 -9.11 -3.14
C ASN A 44 -18.86 -7.99 -2.10
N THR A 45 -19.62 -6.90 -2.27
CA THR A 45 -19.60 -5.72 -1.40
C THR A 45 -19.99 -6.02 0.04
N ASP A 46 -20.87 -7.02 0.28
CA ASP A 46 -21.30 -7.38 1.64
C ASP A 46 -20.17 -8.03 2.43
N PHE A 47 -19.36 -8.82 1.76
CA PHE A 47 -18.17 -9.39 2.39
C PHE A 47 -17.13 -8.33 2.72
N VAL A 48 -16.86 -7.41 1.81
CA VAL A 48 -15.93 -6.28 2.06
C VAL A 48 -16.44 -5.46 3.24
N ARG A 49 -17.75 -5.19 3.29
CA ARG A 49 -18.37 -4.48 4.41
C ARG A 49 -18.22 -5.23 5.74
N GLU A 50 -18.41 -6.54 5.75
CA GLU A 50 -18.24 -7.36 6.95
C GLU A 50 -16.78 -7.42 7.40
N LEU A 51 -15.83 -7.57 6.50
CA LEU A 51 -14.40 -7.50 6.82
C LEU A 51 -14.01 -6.13 7.36
N PHE A 52 -14.56 -5.05 6.80
CA PHE A 52 -14.36 -3.70 7.31
C PHE A 52 -14.89 -3.56 8.73
N ARG A 53 -16.12 -4.00 8.98
CA ARG A 53 -16.71 -4.01 10.34
C ARG A 53 -15.85 -4.78 11.33
N LEU A 54 -15.34 -5.95 10.95
CA LEU A 54 -14.42 -6.72 11.76
C LEU A 54 -13.12 -5.99 12.04
N SER A 55 -12.49 -5.40 11.00
CA SER A 55 -11.21 -4.71 11.13
C SER A 55 -11.28 -3.44 11.98
N THR A 56 -12.44 -2.78 12.01
CA THR A 56 -12.67 -1.55 12.79
C THR A 56 -13.27 -1.78 14.17
N HIS A 57 -13.61 -3.03 14.50
CA HIS A 57 -14.24 -3.33 15.78
C HIS A 57 -13.25 -3.19 16.94
N ARG A 58 -13.48 -2.22 17.83
CA ARG A 58 -12.56 -1.84 18.93
C ARG A 58 -12.09 -3.03 19.77
N ARG A 59 -12.96 -4.02 20.03
CA ARG A 59 -12.62 -5.21 20.81
C ARG A 59 -11.64 -6.14 20.10
N LEU A 60 -11.67 -6.16 18.75
CA LEU A 60 -10.76 -7.00 17.96
C LEU A 60 -9.41 -6.34 17.76
N VAL A 61 -9.39 -5.05 17.37
CA VAL A 61 -8.15 -4.34 17.04
C VAL A 61 -7.19 -4.26 18.22
N LYS A 62 -7.69 -4.19 19.46
CA LYS A 62 -6.81 -4.18 20.65
C LYS A 62 -5.97 -5.45 20.83
N TYR A 63 -6.36 -6.56 20.22
CA TYR A 63 -5.63 -7.83 20.29
C TYR A 63 -4.63 -8.04 19.16
N LEU A 64 -4.67 -7.21 18.11
CA LEU A 64 -3.77 -7.32 16.98
C LEU A 64 -2.65 -6.28 17.08
N SER A 65 -1.43 -6.71 16.83
CA SER A 65 -0.33 -5.77 16.68
C SER A 65 -0.50 -4.97 15.38
N TYR A 66 0.11 -3.79 15.32
CA TYR A 66 0.19 -2.97 14.12
C TYR A 66 0.56 -3.80 12.86
N LYS A 67 1.58 -4.65 12.93
CA LYS A 67 1.97 -5.50 11.79
C LYS A 67 0.89 -6.51 11.38
N GLN A 68 0.16 -7.03 12.34
CA GLN A 68 -0.96 -7.95 12.09
C GLN A 68 -2.12 -7.21 11.45
N MET A 69 -2.43 -5.98 11.89
CA MET A 69 -3.46 -5.15 11.29
C MET A 69 -3.13 -4.77 9.84
N VAL A 70 -1.89 -4.32 9.57
CA VAL A 70 -1.45 -4.05 8.18
C VAL A 70 -1.58 -5.30 7.31
N ARG A 71 -1.23 -6.47 7.84
CA ARG A 71 -1.34 -7.74 7.12
C ARG A 71 -2.80 -8.13 6.86
N PHE A 72 -3.68 -7.89 7.82
CA PHE A 72 -5.12 -8.13 7.69
C PHE A 72 -5.73 -7.19 6.64
N MET A 73 -5.48 -5.88 6.75
CA MET A 73 -5.97 -4.89 5.78
C MET A 73 -5.46 -5.17 4.36
N SER A 74 -4.19 -5.55 4.22
CA SER A 74 -3.66 -5.96 2.91
C SER A 74 -4.33 -7.23 2.38
N GLY A 75 -4.77 -8.12 3.26
CA GLY A 75 -5.51 -9.33 2.89
C GLY A 75 -6.90 -9.06 2.33
N LEU A 76 -7.52 -7.90 2.67
CA LEU A 76 -8.76 -7.47 2.03
C LEU A 76 -8.58 -7.33 0.52
N ASN A 77 -7.45 -6.75 0.08
CA ASN A 77 -7.15 -6.60 -1.33
C ASN A 77 -7.08 -7.95 -2.06
N VAL A 78 -6.51 -9.00 -1.45
CA VAL A 78 -6.42 -10.32 -2.10
C VAL A 78 -7.78 -10.99 -2.25
N SER A 79 -8.72 -10.72 -1.35
CA SER A 79 -10.08 -11.29 -1.43
C SER A 79 -11.01 -10.53 -2.36
N THR A 80 -10.73 -9.25 -2.60
CA THR A 80 -11.56 -8.38 -3.46
C THR A 80 -10.94 -8.16 -4.83
N GLN A 81 -9.62 -8.01 -4.90
CA GLN A 81 -8.91 -7.69 -6.12
C GLN A 81 -7.44 -8.13 -6.03
N VAL A 82 -7.13 -9.28 -6.62
CA VAL A 82 -5.77 -9.86 -6.59
C VAL A 82 -4.73 -8.94 -7.23
N THR A 83 -5.10 -8.27 -8.31
CA THR A 83 -4.21 -7.34 -9.03
C THR A 83 -3.83 -6.14 -8.16
N THR A 84 -4.79 -5.51 -7.47
CA THR A 84 -4.50 -4.43 -6.51
C THR A 84 -3.62 -4.92 -5.35
N TYR A 85 -3.84 -6.14 -4.87
CA TYR A 85 -2.97 -6.71 -3.83
C TYR A 85 -1.54 -6.91 -4.33
N ALA A 86 -1.38 -7.50 -5.53
CA ALA A 86 -0.06 -7.71 -6.15
C ALA A 86 0.65 -6.38 -6.40
N HIS A 87 -0.06 -5.39 -6.96
CA HIS A 87 0.39 -4.02 -7.13
C HIS A 87 0.91 -3.43 -5.81
N SER A 88 0.11 -3.46 -4.76
CA SER A 88 0.47 -2.88 -3.46
C SER A 88 1.71 -3.54 -2.84
N ILE A 89 1.88 -4.85 -2.99
CA ILE A 89 3.10 -5.55 -2.58
C ILE A 89 4.30 -5.11 -3.41
N HIS A 90 4.11 -4.92 -4.71
CA HIS A 90 5.18 -4.49 -5.61
C HIS A 90 5.63 -3.05 -5.29
N VAL A 91 4.67 -2.13 -5.15
CA VAL A 91 4.92 -0.74 -4.70
C VAL A 91 5.67 -0.73 -3.37
N ALA A 92 5.27 -1.56 -2.39
CA ALA A 92 5.96 -1.67 -1.11
C ALA A 92 7.43 -2.13 -1.25
N LYS A 93 7.72 -3.05 -2.16
CA LYS A 93 9.09 -3.49 -2.45
C LYS A 93 9.92 -2.39 -3.13
N ILE A 94 9.35 -1.68 -4.11
CA ILE A 94 10.00 -0.56 -4.80
C ILE A 94 10.30 0.57 -3.81
N ALA A 95 9.30 0.99 -3.03
CA ALA A 95 9.45 2.03 -2.01
C ALA A 95 10.53 1.67 -0.97
N ARG A 96 10.62 0.40 -0.60
CA ARG A 96 11.67 -0.07 0.29
C ARG A 96 13.06 0.01 -0.34
N VAL A 97 13.21 -0.31 -1.63
CA VAL A 97 14.49 -0.20 -2.36
C VAL A 97 14.89 1.26 -2.50
N LEU A 98 13.95 2.17 -2.81
CA LEU A 98 14.20 3.62 -2.85
C LEU A 98 14.64 4.15 -1.49
N LEU A 99 13.92 3.84 -0.42
CA LEU A 99 14.30 4.23 0.94
C LEU A 99 15.69 3.69 1.33
N ASP A 100 16.00 2.45 0.99
CA ASP A 100 17.33 1.88 1.25
C ASP A 100 18.44 2.62 0.48
N GLY A 101 18.12 3.10 -0.74
CA GLY A 101 18.99 3.99 -1.50
C GLY A 101 19.20 5.33 -0.79
N VAL A 102 18.12 5.97 -0.35
CA VAL A 102 18.19 7.23 0.42
C VAL A 102 19.02 7.06 1.68
N LEU A 103 18.71 6.05 2.49
CA LEU A 103 19.43 5.76 3.74
C LEU A 103 20.92 5.49 3.54
N LYS A 104 21.30 4.98 2.38
CA LYS A 104 22.69 4.66 2.06
C LYS A 104 23.47 5.85 1.51
N TYR A 105 22.86 6.63 0.63
CA TYR A 105 23.58 7.60 -0.19
C TYR A 105 23.28 9.06 0.18
N LYS A 106 22.07 9.34 0.69
CA LYS A 106 21.55 10.68 0.97
C LYS A 106 20.61 10.70 2.18
N PRO A 107 21.04 10.14 3.35
CA PRO A 107 20.16 10.03 4.53
C PRO A 107 19.69 11.40 5.05
N GLU A 108 20.41 12.48 4.78
CA GLU A 108 20.03 13.86 5.14
C GLU A 108 18.70 14.31 4.54
N LEU A 109 18.26 13.71 3.42
CA LEU A 109 16.96 14.00 2.82
C LEU A 109 15.76 13.60 3.70
N LEU A 110 15.99 12.74 4.70
CA LEU A 110 14.98 12.33 5.66
C LEU A 110 14.93 13.22 6.92
N LYS A 111 15.73 14.32 6.94
CA LYS A 111 15.67 15.26 8.06
C LYS A 111 14.28 15.90 8.16
N GLY A 112 13.72 15.91 9.37
CA GLY A 112 12.37 16.36 9.65
C GLY A 112 11.31 15.25 9.64
N VAL A 113 11.53 14.15 8.92
CA VAL A 113 10.61 13.00 8.93
C VAL A 113 10.54 12.43 10.35
N PHE A 114 9.33 12.28 10.87
CA PHE A 114 9.08 11.89 12.27
C PHE A 114 9.81 12.75 13.32
N GLY A 115 10.22 13.97 12.94
CA GLY A 115 10.96 14.87 13.83
C GLY A 115 12.47 14.62 13.93
N TYR A 116 13.03 13.70 13.12
CA TYR A 116 14.48 13.41 13.15
C TYR A 116 15.31 14.64 12.78
N LYS A 117 16.26 14.98 13.64
CA LYS A 117 17.02 16.24 13.55
C LYS A 117 18.28 16.12 12.70
N ASN A 118 18.89 14.94 12.63
CA ASN A 118 20.16 14.70 11.97
C ASN A 118 20.29 13.28 11.41
N THR A 119 21.32 13.05 10.63
CA THR A 119 21.62 11.78 9.96
C THR A 119 21.86 10.62 10.94
N GLU A 120 22.47 10.88 12.08
CA GLU A 120 22.73 9.85 13.09
C GLU A 120 21.42 9.28 13.64
N GLU A 121 20.49 10.17 14.00
CA GLU A 121 19.18 9.80 14.49
C GLU A 121 18.37 9.04 13.41
N ILE A 122 18.41 9.49 12.16
CA ILE A 122 17.78 8.80 11.03
C ILE A 122 18.32 7.36 10.90
N LEU A 123 19.64 7.20 10.90
CA LEU A 123 20.27 5.89 10.75
C LEU A 123 20.02 4.96 11.95
N LYS A 124 19.94 5.51 13.17
CA LYS A 124 19.53 4.78 14.37
C LYS A 124 18.12 4.19 14.19
N HIS A 125 17.20 4.91 13.57
CA HIS A 125 15.81 4.51 13.36
C HIS A 125 15.52 3.88 11.98
N LYS A 126 16.55 3.50 11.23
CA LYS A 126 16.40 2.91 9.88
C LYS A 126 15.47 1.69 9.82
N ARG A 127 15.38 0.89 10.90
CA ARG A 127 14.47 -0.27 10.95
C ARG A 127 12.99 0.19 10.99
N THR A 128 12.71 1.23 11.75
CA THR A 128 11.37 1.84 11.85
C THR A 128 10.94 2.45 10.52
N LEU A 129 11.80 3.27 9.91
CA LEU A 129 11.57 3.85 8.59
C LEU A 129 11.29 2.78 7.53
N ARG A 130 12.08 1.73 7.56
CA ARG A 130 11.92 0.58 6.65
C ARG A 130 10.61 -0.16 6.87
N SER A 131 10.19 -0.37 8.10
CA SER A 131 8.91 -1.02 8.42
C SER A 131 7.74 -0.13 8.00
N PHE A 132 7.85 1.17 8.27
CA PHE A 132 6.83 2.15 7.89
C PHE A 132 6.61 2.18 6.37
N ILE A 133 7.66 2.43 5.59
CA ILE A 133 7.51 2.60 4.13
C ILE A 133 6.99 1.34 3.45
N PHE A 134 7.42 0.16 3.91
CA PHE A 134 6.92 -1.11 3.39
C PHE A 134 5.44 -1.30 3.71
N SER A 135 5.01 -0.93 4.90
CA SER A 135 3.61 -1.00 5.32
C SER A 135 2.75 0.05 4.61
N ALA A 136 3.25 1.28 4.45
CA ALA A 136 2.61 2.35 3.70
C ALA A 136 2.34 1.92 2.25
N GLY A 137 3.34 1.38 1.57
CA GLY A 137 3.17 0.85 0.20
C GLY A 137 2.15 -0.30 0.12
N LYS A 138 1.96 -1.06 1.18
CA LYS A 138 0.94 -2.14 1.20
C LYS A 138 -0.49 -1.64 1.39
N VAL A 139 -0.69 -0.49 1.99
CA VAL A 139 -2.02 0.03 2.33
C VAL A 139 -2.40 1.30 1.57
N HIS A 140 -1.50 1.85 0.73
CA HIS A 140 -1.78 3.10 0.02
C HIS A 140 -3.06 3.05 -0.80
N ASP A 141 -3.35 1.91 -1.39
CA ASP A 141 -4.49 1.64 -2.27
C ASP A 141 -5.69 0.97 -1.56
N ILE A 142 -5.70 0.90 -0.23
CA ILE A 142 -6.75 0.16 0.52
C ILE A 142 -8.16 0.67 0.22
N GLY A 143 -8.30 1.93 -0.15
CA GLY A 143 -9.59 2.54 -0.51
C GLY A 143 -10.22 1.98 -1.78
N LYS A 144 -9.47 1.32 -2.64
CA LYS A 144 -9.99 0.63 -3.83
C LYS A 144 -10.97 -0.49 -3.46
N ASN A 145 -10.89 -1.03 -2.24
CA ASN A 145 -11.88 -2.01 -1.75
C ASN A 145 -13.31 -1.46 -1.64
N ALA A 146 -13.48 -0.15 -1.53
CA ALA A 146 -14.80 0.48 -1.50
C ALA A 146 -15.42 0.67 -2.90
N ILE A 147 -14.62 0.52 -3.97
CA ILE A 147 -15.01 0.78 -5.36
C ILE A 147 -14.71 -0.41 -6.28
N VAL A 148 -14.82 -1.62 -5.73
CA VAL A 148 -14.45 -2.88 -6.40
C VAL A 148 -15.14 -3.07 -7.75
N SER A 149 -16.41 -2.68 -7.87
CA SER A 149 -17.18 -2.81 -9.11
C SER A 149 -16.61 -2.01 -10.27
N VAL A 150 -15.98 -0.87 -9.99
CA VAL A 150 -15.33 -0.02 -11.02
C VAL A 150 -13.92 -0.53 -11.32
N VAL A 151 -13.17 -0.87 -10.28
CA VAL A 151 -11.77 -1.28 -10.41
C VAL A 151 -11.61 -2.65 -11.05
N ASN A 152 -12.59 -3.55 -10.88
CA ASN A 152 -12.58 -4.89 -11.48
C ASN A 152 -13.06 -4.92 -12.94
N ASN A 153 -13.33 -3.78 -13.56
CA ASN A 153 -13.61 -3.71 -15.00
C ASN A 153 -12.31 -3.89 -15.79
N GLU A 154 -11.86 -5.15 -15.92
CA GLU A 154 -10.58 -5.49 -16.55
C GLU A 154 -10.67 -5.60 -18.09
N TYR A 155 -11.88 -5.50 -18.67
CA TYR A 155 -12.12 -5.83 -20.08
C TYR A 155 -12.33 -4.62 -20.98
N LEU A 156 -12.65 -3.45 -20.40
CA LEU A 156 -12.94 -2.23 -21.16
C LEU A 156 -12.08 -1.07 -20.64
N PRO A 157 -11.73 -0.12 -21.50
CA PRO A 157 -11.14 1.14 -21.07
C PRO A 157 -12.10 1.85 -20.09
N LEU A 158 -11.54 2.44 -19.05
CA LEU A 158 -12.32 3.22 -18.10
C LEU A 158 -12.87 4.49 -18.77
N THR A 159 -14.12 4.81 -18.48
CA THR A 159 -14.73 6.10 -18.82
C THR A 159 -14.22 7.20 -17.90
N ASP A 160 -14.46 8.46 -18.24
CA ASP A 160 -14.08 9.59 -17.39
C ASP A 160 -14.79 9.53 -16.02
N ASP A 161 -16.09 9.16 -16.01
CA ASP A 161 -16.87 8.99 -14.77
C ASP A 161 -16.30 7.87 -13.88
N GLU A 162 -15.87 6.76 -14.46
CA GLU A 162 -15.21 5.67 -13.73
C GLU A 162 -13.86 6.12 -13.18
N PHE A 163 -13.10 6.93 -13.93
CA PHE A 163 -11.88 7.54 -13.43
C PHE A 163 -12.15 8.48 -12.26
N ASP A 164 -13.23 9.26 -12.29
CA ASP A 164 -13.61 10.14 -11.17
C ASP A 164 -13.95 9.32 -9.92
N ILE A 165 -14.63 8.19 -10.08
CA ILE A 165 -14.86 7.25 -8.98
C ILE A 165 -13.52 6.70 -8.44
N ILE A 166 -12.60 6.30 -9.33
CA ILE A 166 -11.28 5.81 -8.92
C ILE A 166 -10.51 6.88 -8.14
N ARG A 167 -10.60 8.14 -8.52
CA ARG A 167 -9.94 9.26 -7.82
C ARG A 167 -10.39 9.43 -6.36
N LEU A 168 -11.48 8.79 -5.95
CA LEU A 168 -11.94 8.81 -4.56
C LEU A 168 -11.14 7.86 -3.64
N HIS A 169 -10.41 6.85 -4.19
CA HIS A 169 -9.79 5.83 -3.35
C HIS A 169 -8.80 6.36 -2.31
N PRO A 170 -8.02 7.47 -2.49
CA PRO A 170 -7.16 7.96 -1.43
C PRO A 170 -7.96 8.43 -0.21
N ARG A 171 -9.11 9.11 -0.44
CA ARG A 171 -10.01 9.54 0.64
C ARG A 171 -10.74 8.37 1.29
N LEU A 172 -11.20 7.41 0.50
CA LEU A 172 -11.80 6.19 1.02
C LEU A 172 -10.78 5.39 1.85
N GLY A 173 -9.52 5.32 1.40
CA GLY A 173 -8.44 4.70 2.15
C GLY A 173 -8.13 5.41 3.47
N GLU A 174 -8.14 6.72 3.49
CA GLU A 174 -8.04 7.53 4.71
C GLU A 174 -9.11 7.15 5.73
N ILE A 175 -10.37 7.08 5.30
CA ILE A 175 -11.49 6.71 6.15
C ILE A 175 -11.28 5.31 6.76
N PHE A 176 -10.84 4.34 5.94
CA PHE A 176 -10.49 3.00 6.42
C PHE A 176 -9.39 3.02 7.49
N LEU A 177 -8.32 3.76 7.25
CA LEU A 177 -7.18 3.77 8.15
C LEU A 177 -7.47 4.52 9.46
N ARG A 178 -8.22 5.61 9.42
CA ARG A 178 -8.64 6.35 10.62
C ARG A 178 -9.56 5.54 11.52
N ALA A 179 -10.36 4.64 10.94
CA ALA A 179 -11.25 3.79 11.70
C ALA A 179 -10.54 2.66 12.48
N VAL A 180 -9.25 2.41 12.19
CA VAL A 180 -8.47 1.32 12.80
C VAL A 180 -7.36 1.90 13.66
N PRO A 181 -7.44 1.81 14.99
CA PRO A 181 -6.42 2.31 15.90
C PRO A 181 -5.02 1.80 15.57
N GLY A 182 -4.06 2.72 15.48
CA GLY A 182 -2.66 2.44 15.16
C GLY A 182 -2.34 2.39 13.66
N LEU A 183 -3.33 2.56 12.77
CA LEU A 183 -3.10 2.71 11.34
C LEU A 183 -3.17 4.15 10.85
N GLU A 184 -3.53 5.08 11.72
CA GLU A 184 -3.59 6.52 11.46
C GLU A 184 -2.26 7.08 10.94
N ILE A 185 -1.15 6.44 11.33
CA ILE A 185 0.20 6.82 10.90
C ILE A 185 0.40 6.74 9.38
N PHE A 186 -0.44 5.98 8.66
CA PHE A 186 -0.38 5.87 7.20
C PHE A 186 -1.31 6.83 6.46
N HIS A 187 -2.09 7.62 7.21
CA HIS A 187 -3.06 8.56 6.66
C HIS A 187 -2.46 9.40 5.53
N ASP A 188 -1.39 10.14 5.81
CA ASP A 188 -0.80 11.08 4.86
C ASP A 188 -0.24 10.37 3.62
N THR A 189 0.35 9.18 3.77
CA THR A 189 0.83 8.40 2.61
C THR A 189 -0.32 7.89 1.76
N THR A 190 -1.43 7.48 2.37
CA THR A 190 -2.60 6.95 1.66
C THR A 190 -3.37 8.05 0.96
N VAL A 191 -3.60 9.19 1.61
CA VAL A 191 -4.32 10.30 0.98
C VAL A 191 -3.46 11.06 -0.04
N GLY A 192 -2.13 11.11 0.17
CA GLY A 192 -1.22 11.96 -0.58
C GLY A 192 -0.48 11.29 -1.75
N HIS A 193 -0.55 9.96 -1.92
CA HIS A 193 0.29 9.27 -2.90
C HIS A 193 0.01 9.63 -4.38
N HIS A 194 -1.09 10.29 -4.68
CA HIS A 194 -1.38 10.85 -6.01
C HIS A 194 -1.22 12.39 -6.08
N LYS A 195 -0.75 13.03 -5.01
CA LYS A 195 -0.44 14.47 -5.08
C LYS A 195 0.89 14.69 -5.79
N TRP A 196 0.96 15.76 -6.55
CA TRP A 196 2.21 16.17 -7.17
C TRP A 196 3.16 16.73 -6.13
N TYR A 197 4.46 16.54 -6.37
CA TYR A 197 5.52 17.04 -5.51
C TYR A 197 5.40 18.55 -5.22
N ASN A 198 5.05 19.37 -6.22
CA ASN A 198 4.91 20.82 -6.06
C ASN A 198 3.61 21.25 -5.35
N GLY A 199 2.75 20.34 -4.94
CA GLY A 199 1.47 20.59 -4.29
C GLY A 199 0.36 21.11 -5.20
N LYS A 200 0.66 21.48 -6.46
CA LYS A 200 -0.28 22.18 -7.36
C LYS A 200 -1.16 21.26 -8.19
N GLY A 201 -0.93 19.96 -8.18
CA GLY A 201 -1.68 19.01 -8.99
C GLY A 201 -1.89 17.67 -8.31
N GLY A 202 -2.46 16.73 -9.07
CA GLY A 202 -2.86 15.43 -8.53
C GLY A 202 -4.15 15.49 -7.71
N TYR A 203 -4.46 14.40 -7.03
CA TYR A 203 -5.68 14.29 -6.24
C TYR A 203 -5.40 13.60 -4.88
N PRO A 204 -6.27 13.79 -3.87
CA PRO A 204 -7.42 14.69 -3.84
C PRO A 204 -6.99 16.16 -3.75
N ALA A 205 -7.82 17.08 -4.29
CA ALA A 205 -7.45 18.50 -4.39
C ALA A 205 -7.31 19.18 -3.03
N ASP A 206 -8.08 18.74 -2.05
CA ASP A 206 -8.18 19.29 -0.68
C ASP A 206 -7.09 18.76 0.28
N PHE A 207 -6.10 18.00 -0.19
CA PHE A 207 -4.94 17.57 0.60
C PHE A 207 -3.67 18.28 0.15
N ASP A 208 -2.99 18.94 1.07
CA ASP A 208 -1.72 19.60 0.84
C ASP A 208 -0.57 18.75 1.38
N ASN A 209 0.03 17.93 0.51
CA ASN A 209 1.16 17.08 0.85
C ASN A 209 2.41 17.87 1.25
N THR A 210 2.51 19.16 0.87
CA THR A 210 3.69 19.99 1.20
C THR A 210 3.77 20.32 2.68
N LYS A 211 2.64 20.25 3.40
CA LYS A 211 2.55 20.48 4.84
C LYS A 211 2.69 19.20 5.68
N SER A 212 2.75 18.04 5.05
CA SER A 212 2.89 16.79 5.80
C SER A 212 4.27 16.65 6.44
N PRO A 213 4.36 16.28 7.73
CA PRO A 213 5.63 16.04 8.41
C PRO A 213 6.38 14.81 7.84
N ILE A 214 5.69 13.98 7.06
CA ILE A 214 6.27 12.80 6.40
C ILE A 214 6.28 12.94 4.87
N ARG A 215 6.28 14.18 4.37
CA ARG A 215 6.23 14.48 2.93
C ARG A 215 7.19 13.64 2.10
N PHE A 216 8.43 13.51 2.53
CA PHE A 216 9.44 12.75 1.77
C PHE A 216 9.06 11.25 1.64
N LEU A 217 8.38 10.68 2.63
CA LEU A 217 7.87 9.30 2.55
C LEU A 217 6.66 9.20 1.62
N ILE A 218 5.81 10.24 1.54
CA ILE A 218 4.74 10.32 0.53
C ILE A 218 5.37 10.31 -0.86
N ASP A 219 6.39 11.14 -1.09
CA ASP A 219 7.08 11.23 -2.39
C ASP A 219 7.69 9.88 -2.81
N ILE A 220 8.25 9.11 -1.87
CA ILE A 220 8.75 7.75 -2.14
C ILE A 220 7.61 6.84 -2.57
N VAL A 221 6.45 6.86 -1.91
CA VAL A 221 5.30 6.03 -2.28
C VAL A 221 4.76 6.46 -3.65
N THR A 222 4.59 7.77 -3.89
CA THR A 222 4.15 8.34 -5.16
C THR A 222 5.03 7.89 -6.33
N LEU A 223 6.34 8.03 -6.20
CA LEU A 223 7.28 7.60 -7.24
C LEU A 223 7.24 6.10 -7.46
N SER A 224 7.12 5.32 -6.38
CA SER A 224 7.05 3.86 -6.43
C SER A 224 5.78 3.37 -7.11
N ASP A 225 4.65 3.98 -6.80
CA ASP A 225 3.36 3.68 -7.42
C ASP A 225 3.38 4.01 -8.92
N CYS A 226 3.83 5.21 -9.29
CA CYS A 226 3.95 5.60 -10.70
C CYS A 226 4.88 4.68 -11.49
N LEU A 227 6.03 4.32 -10.92
CA LEU A 227 7.00 3.43 -11.56
C LEU A 227 6.40 2.03 -11.77
N GLN A 228 5.77 1.47 -10.74
CA GLN A 228 5.12 0.17 -10.83
C GLN A 228 3.95 0.20 -11.81
N ALA A 229 3.08 1.20 -11.71
CA ALA A 229 1.91 1.34 -12.57
C ALA A 229 2.25 1.49 -14.07
N ALA A 230 3.37 2.16 -14.39
CA ALA A 230 3.83 2.34 -15.75
C ALA A 230 4.44 1.05 -16.34
N THR A 231 5.04 0.21 -15.49
CA THR A 231 5.75 -1.02 -15.92
C THR A 231 4.94 -2.29 -15.73
N GLU A 232 3.73 -2.21 -15.17
CA GLU A 232 2.88 -3.37 -14.90
C GLU A 232 2.36 -4.00 -16.20
N CYS A 233 2.59 -5.30 -16.35
CA CYS A 233 2.18 -6.07 -17.52
C CYS A 233 0.94 -6.96 -17.26
N VAL A 234 0.39 -6.95 -16.05
CA VAL A 234 -0.75 -7.79 -15.65
C VAL A 234 -1.86 -6.92 -15.07
N GLY A 235 -3.11 -7.18 -15.47
CA GLY A 235 -4.29 -6.55 -14.88
C GLY A 235 -4.58 -5.11 -15.33
N ARG A 236 -3.97 -4.65 -16.43
CA ARG A 236 -4.25 -3.32 -17.03
C ARG A 236 -4.53 -3.43 -18.51
N ASN A 237 -5.80 -3.51 -18.86
CA ASN A 237 -6.23 -3.69 -20.26
C ASN A 237 -6.13 -2.43 -21.13
N TYR A 238 -5.93 -1.27 -20.54
CA TYR A 238 -5.98 0.03 -21.22
C TYR A 238 -4.60 0.64 -21.47
N ARG A 239 -3.52 -0.02 -21.06
CA ARG A 239 -2.14 0.49 -21.27
C ARG A 239 -1.19 -0.63 -21.66
N ILE A 240 -0.32 -0.32 -22.60
CA ILE A 240 0.86 -1.15 -22.91
C ILE A 240 1.88 -0.87 -21.77
N SER A 241 2.39 -1.92 -21.14
CA SER A 241 3.46 -1.78 -20.15
C SER A 241 4.70 -1.16 -20.79
N LYS A 242 5.33 -0.25 -20.06
CA LYS A 242 6.57 0.40 -20.47
C LYS A 242 7.76 -0.30 -19.83
N THR A 243 8.93 -0.26 -20.49
CA THR A 243 10.16 -0.69 -19.84
C THR A 243 10.70 0.38 -18.90
N PHE A 244 11.61 0.00 -18.03
CA PHE A 244 12.27 0.95 -17.11
C PHE A 244 12.93 2.10 -17.87
N GLU A 245 13.57 1.82 -19.01
CA GLU A 245 14.25 2.82 -19.85
C GLU A 245 13.28 3.84 -20.45
N VAL A 246 12.03 3.45 -20.75
CA VAL A 246 11.00 4.36 -21.24
C VAL A 246 10.41 5.22 -20.14
N VAL A 247 10.28 4.67 -18.93
CA VAL A 247 9.70 5.40 -17.79
C VAL A 247 10.67 6.42 -17.20
N MET A 248 11.97 6.13 -17.15
CA MET A 248 12.95 7.05 -16.55
C MET A 248 13.00 8.45 -17.18
N PRO A 249 12.98 8.64 -18.50
CA PRO A 249 12.83 9.95 -19.13
C PRO A 249 11.55 10.70 -18.70
N GLU A 250 10.42 10.00 -18.54
CA GLU A 250 9.17 10.61 -18.09
C GLU A 250 9.27 11.07 -16.62
N LEU A 251 9.94 10.30 -15.77
CA LEU A 251 10.21 10.70 -14.38
C LEU A 251 11.11 11.94 -14.32
N ARG A 252 12.15 12.01 -15.15
CA ARG A 252 13.02 13.19 -15.24
C ARG A 252 12.27 14.43 -15.70
N ALA A 253 11.41 14.29 -16.73
CA ALA A 253 10.59 15.40 -17.23
C ALA A 253 9.58 15.89 -16.17
N GLY A 254 9.12 15.01 -15.28
CA GLY A 254 8.22 15.35 -14.17
C GLY A 254 8.92 15.78 -12.87
N ALA A 255 10.26 15.74 -12.81
CA ALA A 255 11.01 16.10 -11.61
C ALA A 255 10.80 17.58 -11.25
N GLY A 256 10.59 17.87 -9.95
CA GLY A 256 10.25 19.21 -9.45
C GLY A 256 8.80 19.63 -9.65
N THR A 257 8.03 18.90 -10.46
CA THR A 257 6.58 19.12 -10.63
C THR A 257 5.77 17.97 -10.05
N LYS A 258 5.77 16.83 -10.70
CA LYS A 258 5.04 15.62 -10.25
C LYS A 258 5.83 14.82 -9.23
N TYR A 259 7.13 14.71 -9.43
CA TYR A 259 8.02 13.85 -8.67
C TYR A 259 9.06 14.66 -7.91
N ASN A 260 9.46 14.13 -6.76
CA ASN A 260 10.55 14.70 -5.98
C ASN A 260 11.87 14.62 -6.78
N PRO A 261 12.51 15.77 -7.08
CA PRO A 261 13.71 15.83 -7.90
C PRO A 261 14.90 15.10 -7.27
N ASP A 262 15.02 15.10 -5.94
CA ASP A 262 16.10 14.42 -5.24
C ASP A 262 16.00 12.89 -5.38
N LEU A 263 14.78 12.33 -5.41
CA LEU A 263 14.58 10.90 -5.64
C LEU A 263 14.94 10.50 -7.08
N VAL A 264 14.56 11.31 -8.06
CA VAL A 264 14.89 11.07 -9.47
C VAL A 264 16.42 11.17 -9.66
N ALA A 265 17.04 12.23 -9.15
CA ALA A 265 18.50 12.42 -9.19
C ALA A 265 19.25 11.29 -8.47
N LEU A 266 18.70 10.77 -7.38
CA LEU A 266 19.28 9.63 -6.65
C LEU A 266 19.34 8.37 -7.53
N ILE A 267 18.28 8.09 -8.29
CA ILE A 267 18.24 6.92 -9.19
C ILE A 267 19.30 7.08 -10.28
N ASP A 268 19.40 8.28 -10.86
CA ASP A 268 20.37 8.58 -11.94
C ASP A 268 21.81 8.53 -11.46
N ALA A 269 22.09 9.05 -10.25
CA ALA A 269 23.43 9.13 -9.70
C ALA A 269 24.01 7.79 -9.23
N TYR A 270 23.14 6.80 -8.93
CA TYR A 270 23.61 5.54 -8.33
C TYR A 270 23.20 4.31 -9.16
N PRO A 271 24.05 3.86 -10.12
CA PRO A 271 23.74 2.76 -11.03
C PRO A 271 23.35 1.45 -10.33
N LYS A 272 23.89 1.19 -9.14
CA LYS A 272 23.48 0.00 -8.35
C LYS A 272 22.04 0.08 -7.86
N LEU A 273 21.56 1.27 -7.54
CA LEU A 273 20.16 1.51 -7.17
C LEU A 273 19.27 1.36 -8.42
N ALA A 274 19.63 2.05 -9.51
CA ALA A 274 18.90 1.96 -10.78
C ALA A 274 18.76 0.50 -11.27
N LYS A 275 19.86 -0.26 -11.29
CA LYS A 275 19.84 -1.69 -11.66
C LYS A 275 18.90 -2.52 -10.79
N LYS A 276 18.86 -2.23 -9.48
CA LYS A 276 17.99 -2.94 -8.53
C LYS A 276 16.52 -2.62 -8.75
N LEU A 277 16.20 -1.35 -9.02
CA LEU A 277 14.85 -0.91 -9.37
C LEU A 277 14.42 -1.51 -10.71
N HIS A 278 15.25 -1.41 -11.73
CA HIS A 278 15.01 -2.01 -13.05
C HIS A 278 14.66 -3.50 -12.91
N HIS A 279 15.51 -4.30 -12.27
CA HIS A 279 15.23 -5.72 -12.05
C HIS A 279 13.92 -5.96 -11.31
N LEU A 280 13.62 -5.15 -10.29
CA LEU A 280 12.42 -5.29 -9.49
C LEU A 280 11.15 -4.98 -10.30
N VAL A 281 11.14 -3.91 -11.09
CA VAL A 281 9.93 -3.53 -11.86
C VAL A 281 9.68 -4.47 -13.04
N GLU A 282 10.71 -5.01 -13.67
CA GLU A 282 10.55 -5.90 -14.82
C GLU A 282 10.31 -7.37 -14.43
N ASN A 283 10.90 -7.83 -13.34
CA ASN A 283 10.87 -9.24 -12.96
C ASN A 283 10.20 -9.52 -11.61
N GLY A 284 10.08 -8.51 -10.75
CA GLY A 284 9.57 -8.68 -9.39
C GLY A 284 8.10 -9.13 -9.32
N TRP A 285 7.31 -8.82 -10.34
CA TRP A 285 5.91 -9.22 -10.45
C TRP A 285 5.76 -10.75 -10.54
N ILE A 286 6.67 -11.46 -11.22
CA ILE A 286 6.66 -12.92 -11.36
C ILE A 286 6.68 -13.58 -9.97
N GLU A 287 7.63 -13.17 -9.13
CA GLU A 287 7.75 -13.69 -7.77
C GLU A 287 6.52 -13.37 -6.91
N ILE A 288 5.97 -12.16 -7.07
CA ILE A 288 4.81 -11.71 -6.29
C ILE A 288 3.59 -12.54 -6.65
N TYR A 289 3.26 -12.68 -7.95
CA TYR A 289 2.11 -13.47 -8.40
C TYR A 289 2.28 -14.96 -8.07
N TYR A 290 3.49 -15.51 -8.24
CA TYR A 290 3.77 -16.89 -7.85
C TYR A 290 3.52 -17.13 -6.36
N ARG A 291 3.97 -16.19 -5.49
CA ARG A 291 3.73 -16.29 -4.05
C ARG A 291 2.25 -16.15 -3.68
N ILE A 292 1.51 -15.28 -4.37
CA ILE A 292 0.07 -15.15 -4.20
C ILE A 292 -0.61 -16.45 -4.61
N TYR A 293 -0.30 -16.95 -5.79
CA TYR A 293 -0.84 -18.23 -6.30
C TYR A 293 -0.56 -19.37 -5.34
N SER A 294 0.70 -19.58 -4.95
CA SER A 294 1.10 -20.66 -4.05
C SER A 294 0.42 -20.57 -2.68
N ARG A 295 0.19 -19.35 -2.19
CA ARG A 295 -0.39 -19.16 -0.87
C ARG A 295 -1.91 -19.29 -0.83
N PHE A 296 -2.61 -18.82 -1.86
CA PHE A 296 -4.05 -18.65 -1.82
C PHE A 296 -4.81 -19.56 -2.77
N PHE A 297 -4.18 -20.06 -3.84
CA PHE A 297 -4.83 -20.80 -4.91
C PHE A 297 -4.27 -22.21 -5.13
N GLN A 298 -3.08 -22.50 -4.67
CA GLN A 298 -2.52 -23.86 -4.73
C GLN A 298 -3.13 -24.71 -3.60
N LYS A 299 -3.63 -25.90 -3.96
CA LYS A 299 -4.18 -26.90 -3.02
C LYS A 299 -3.10 -27.57 -2.22
#